data_94320779255af8bae1ac2add886c4371
#
_entry.id   94320779255af8bae1ac2add886c4371
#
_cell.length_a   1.000
_cell.length_b   1.000
_cell.length_c   1.000
_cell.angle_alpha   90.00
_cell.angle_beta   90.00
_cell.angle_gamma   90.00
#
_symmetry.space_group_name_H-M   'P 1'
#
loop_
_entity.id
_entity.type
_entity.pdbx_description
1 polymer ?
#
loop_
_entity_poly.entity_id
_entity_poly.type
_entity_poly.pdbx_seq_one_letter_code
_entity_poly.pdbx_strand_id
1 'polypeptide(L)'
;MDYLSLIKLPIEAELADFIDLFNKSLMHSDGLLSQVLDHIRQRAGKRMRPILILLMARNFGKVSSVTQHSAVGLELLHTASLVHDDVVDESVERRGQASVNATYNNKVAVLVGDFILSTALLHVSYSHSEEIVRYLAELGRILSNGEILQLNSISNEE
;
A
#
# COMPACT_ATOMS: atom_id res chain seq x y z
N MET A 1 10.05 -13.14 23.94
CA MET A 1 8.70 -12.52 23.89
C MET A 1 8.54 -11.80 22.57
N ASP A 2 7.48 -12.06 21.84
CA ASP A 2 7.18 -11.35 20.61
C ASP A 2 6.39 -10.06 20.92
N TYR A 3 7.10 -8.94 20.93
CA TYR A 3 6.51 -7.64 21.23
C TYR A 3 5.44 -7.23 20.19
N LEU A 4 5.61 -7.63 18.94
CA LEU A 4 4.63 -7.31 17.91
C LEU A 4 3.29 -8.00 18.17
N SER A 5 3.31 -9.25 18.62
CA SER A 5 2.09 -9.96 19.01
C SER A 5 1.38 -9.29 20.19
N LEU A 6 2.12 -8.78 21.17
CA LEU A 6 1.55 -8.04 22.31
C LEU A 6 0.91 -6.72 21.85
N ILE A 7 1.57 -6.00 20.95
CA ILE A 7 1.06 -4.73 20.41
C ILE A 7 -0.25 -4.94 19.66
N LYS A 8 -0.40 -6.06 18.95
CA LYS A 8 -1.61 -6.40 18.17
C LYS A 8 -2.80 -6.83 19.04
N LEU A 9 -2.59 -7.29 20.27
CA LEU A 9 -3.66 -7.83 21.11
C LEU A 9 -4.91 -6.95 21.18
N PRO A 10 -4.83 -5.61 21.42
CA PRO A 10 -6.01 -4.78 21.50
C PRO A 10 -6.81 -4.64 20.21
N ILE A 11 -6.21 -4.99 19.07
CA ILE A 11 -6.79 -4.78 17.74
C ILE A 11 -6.83 -6.05 16.89
N GLU A 12 -6.77 -7.24 17.50
CA GLU A 12 -6.71 -8.49 16.73
C GLU A 12 -7.89 -8.65 15.76
N ALA A 13 -9.11 -8.39 16.22
CA ALA A 13 -10.32 -8.48 15.38
C ALA A 13 -10.30 -7.43 14.27
N GLU A 14 -9.99 -6.20 14.61
CA GLU A 14 -9.93 -5.08 13.66
C GLU A 14 -8.80 -5.27 12.63
N LEU A 15 -7.67 -5.83 13.05
CA LEU A 15 -6.57 -6.14 12.14
C LEU A 15 -6.95 -7.28 11.18
N ALA A 16 -7.66 -8.29 11.65
CA ALA A 16 -8.18 -9.37 10.81
C ALA A 16 -9.14 -8.82 9.75
N ASP A 17 -10.04 -7.91 10.14
CA ASP A 17 -10.95 -7.22 9.21
C ASP A 17 -10.19 -6.38 8.19
N PHE A 18 -9.15 -5.66 8.63
CA PHE A 18 -8.28 -4.91 7.73
C PHE A 18 -7.61 -5.83 6.68
N ILE A 19 -7.02 -6.92 7.13
CA ILE A 19 -6.33 -7.87 6.24
C ILE A 19 -7.30 -8.45 5.21
N ASP A 20 -8.51 -8.82 5.63
CA ASP A 20 -9.53 -9.33 4.74
C ASP A 20 -9.94 -8.29 3.69
N LEU A 21 -10.18 -7.06 4.10
CA LEU A 21 -10.55 -5.95 3.22
C LEU A 21 -9.41 -5.61 2.25
N PHE A 22 -8.19 -5.54 2.73
CA PHE A 22 -7.00 -5.29 1.92
C PHE A 22 -6.80 -6.39 0.87
N ASN A 23 -6.86 -7.65 1.28
CA ASN A 23 -6.69 -8.77 0.36
C ASN A 23 -7.79 -8.80 -0.70
N LYS A 24 -9.06 -8.56 -0.33
CA LYS A 24 -10.17 -8.47 -1.28
C LYS A 24 -9.99 -7.35 -2.29
N SER A 25 -9.41 -6.22 -1.88
CA SER A 25 -9.15 -5.08 -2.76
C SER A 25 -8.13 -5.41 -3.86
N LEU A 26 -7.25 -6.38 -3.62
CA LEU A 26 -6.22 -6.86 -4.54
C LEU A 26 -6.59 -8.19 -5.19
N MET A 27 -7.87 -8.44 -5.40
CA MET A 27 -8.36 -9.64 -6.08
C MET A 27 -9.00 -9.28 -7.42
N HIS A 28 -8.77 -10.12 -8.41
CA HIS A 28 -9.41 -10.06 -9.72
C HIS A 28 -9.79 -11.48 -10.14
N SER A 29 -10.82 -11.61 -10.99
CA SER A 29 -11.40 -12.92 -11.29
C SER A 29 -10.46 -13.85 -12.05
N ASP A 30 -9.64 -13.32 -12.95
CA ASP A 30 -8.77 -14.13 -13.79
C ASP A 30 -7.69 -13.30 -14.50
N GLY A 31 -6.87 -13.99 -15.30
CA GLY A 31 -5.91 -13.38 -16.20
C GLY A 31 -4.63 -12.87 -15.54
N LEU A 32 -3.90 -12.08 -16.30
CA LEU A 32 -2.60 -11.57 -15.89
C LEU A 32 -2.70 -10.69 -14.64
N LEU A 33 -3.70 -9.82 -14.56
CA LEU A 33 -3.91 -8.95 -13.40
C LEU A 33 -4.07 -9.77 -12.11
N SER A 34 -4.87 -10.83 -12.17
CA SER A 34 -5.04 -11.74 -11.02
C SER A 34 -3.72 -12.34 -10.56
N GLN A 35 -2.90 -12.80 -11.50
CA GLN A 35 -1.60 -13.40 -11.20
C GLN A 35 -0.64 -12.39 -10.54
N VAL A 36 -0.57 -11.18 -11.07
CA VAL A 36 0.31 -10.14 -10.53
C VAL A 36 -0.16 -9.70 -9.14
N LEU A 37 -1.46 -9.53 -8.94
CA LEU A 37 -2.01 -9.18 -7.63
C LEU A 37 -1.75 -10.28 -6.59
N ASP A 38 -1.85 -11.55 -6.98
CA ASP A 38 -1.48 -12.69 -6.10
C ASP A 38 -0.01 -12.61 -5.68
N HIS A 39 0.88 -12.33 -6.62
CA HIS A 39 2.30 -12.15 -6.36
C HIS A 39 2.54 -11.01 -5.34
N ILE A 40 1.85 -9.90 -5.49
CA ILE A 40 1.95 -8.75 -4.59
C ILE A 40 1.43 -9.09 -3.19
N ARG A 41 0.28 -9.76 -3.06
CA ARG A 41 -0.27 -10.16 -1.77
C ARG A 41 0.66 -11.07 -0.99
N GLN A 42 1.39 -11.96 -1.66
CA GLN A 42 2.35 -12.86 -1.03
C GLN A 42 3.54 -12.11 -0.41
N ARG A 43 3.80 -10.88 -0.82
CA ARG A 43 4.89 -10.04 -0.30
C ARG A 43 4.48 -9.16 0.88
N ALA A 44 3.33 -9.41 1.50
CA ALA A 44 2.83 -8.62 2.62
C ALA A 44 3.89 -8.50 3.72
N GLY A 45 4.16 -7.27 4.17
CA GLY A 45 5.12 -6.99 5.22
C GLY A 45 4.51 -7.08 6.62
N LYS A 46 5.12 -6.38 7.57
CA LYS A 46 4.71 -6.40 8.99
C LYS A 46 3.43 -5.60 9.26
N ARG A 47 2.90 -4.87 8.28
CA ARG A 47 1.69 -4.06 8.39
C ARG A 47 1.75 -2.99 9.49
N MET A 48 2.92 -2.37 9.65
CA MET A 48 3.13 -1.38 10.72
C MET A 48 2.22 -0.16 10.60
N ARG A 49 1.99 0.34 9.38
CA ARG A 49 1.11 1.50 9.14
C ARG A 49 -0.33 1.22 9.53
N PRO A 50 -0.98 0.14 9.03
CA PRO A 50 -2.35 -0.17 9.45
C PRO A 50 -2.46 -0.48 10.95
N ILE A 51 -1.49 -1.17 11.54
CA ILE A 51 -1.48 -1.43 12.98
C ILE A 51 -1.49 -0.11 13.75
N LEU A 52 -0.66 0.85 13.37
CA LEU A 52 -0.62 2.17 14.02
C LEU A 52 -1.95 2.91 13.88
N ILE A 53 -2.55 2.91 12.69
CA ILE A 53 -3.84 3.56 12.44
C ILE A 53 -4.94 2.94 13.31
N LEU A 54 -5.01 1.61 13.37
CA LEU A 54 -6.03 0.92 14.15
C LEU A 54 -5.86 1.14 15.65
N LEU A 55 -4.62 1.13 16.15
CA LEU A 55 -4.33 1.43 17.56
C LEU A 55 -4.72 2.86 17.92
N MET A 56 -4.38 3.82 17.08
CA MET A 56 -4.75 5.22 17.31
C MET A 56 -6.26 5.41 17.30
N ALA A 57 -6.96 4.83 16.32
CA ALA A 57 -8.42 4.91 16.26
C ALA A 57 -9.06 4.28 17.49
N ARG A 58 -8.59 3.13 17.94
CA ARG A 58 -9.09 2.46 19.13
C ARG A 58 -8.85 3.27 20.40
N ASN A 59 -7.72 3.95 20.49
CA ASN A 59 -7.38 4.79 21.64
C ASN A 59 -8.31 6.00 21.79
N PHE A 60 -8.80 6.54 20.67
CA PHE A 60 -9.69 7.71 20.65
C PHE A 60 -11.16 7.36 20.45
N GLY A 61 -11.52 6.09 20.33
CA GLY A 61 -12.89 5.65 20.14
C GLY A 61 -12.98 4.24 19.58
N LYS A 62 -13.82 4.05 18.57
CA LYS A 62 -13.98 2.77 17.89
C LYS A 62 -13.36 2.79 16.51
N VAL A 63 -12.83 1.64 16.08
CA VAL A 63 -12.47 1.43 14.69
C VAL A 63 -13.75 1.30 13.87
N SER A 64 -13.98 2.25 12.98
CA SER A 64 -15.17 2.30 12.12
C SER A 64 -14.84 1.81 10.71
N SER A 65 -15.88 1.69 9.89
CA SER A 65 -15.72 1.45 8.45
C SER A 65 -14.86 2.53 7.78
N VAL A 66 -15.01 3.79 8.19
CA VAL A 66 -14.17 4.91 7.71
C VAL A 66 -12.69 4.66 8.04
N THR A 67 -12.40 4.23 9.27
CA THR A 67 -11.03 3.89 9.68
C THR A 67 -10.45 2.78 8.81
N GLN A 68 -11.21 1.71 8.60
CA GLN A 68 -10.76 0.57 7.80
C GLN A 68 -10.50 0.94 6.35
N HIS A 69 -11.40 1.65 5.70
CA HIS A 69 -11.22 2.09 4.32
C HIS A 69 -10.06 3.07 4.16
N SER A 70 -9.86 3.95 5.13
CA SER A 70 -8.74 4.88 5.13
C SER A 70 -7.40 4.15 5.29
N ALA A 71 -7.35 3.18 6.18
CA ALA A 71 -6.16 2.34 6.40
C ALA A 71 -5.81 1.51 5.16
N VAL A 72 -6.81 0.90 4.53
CA VAL A 72 -6.63 0.16 3.28
C VAL A 72 -6.15 1.08 2.16
N GLY A 73 -6.75 2.25 2.03
CA GLY A 73 -6.34 3.24 1.03
C GLY A 73 -4.88 3.66 1.19
N LEU A 74 -4.46 3.94 2.42
CA LEU A 74 -3.06 4.31 2.70
C LEU A 74 -2.09 3.16 2.37
N GLU A 75 -2.41 1.94 2.78
CA GLU A 75 -1.55 0.79 2.51
C GLU A 75 -1.50 0.44 1.01
N LEU A 76 -2.61 0.61 0.28
CA LEU A 76 -2.63 0.46 -1.18
C LEU A 76 -1.78 1.53 -1.87
N LEU A 77 -1.86 2.79 -1.43
CA LEU A 77 -1.00 3.86 -1.96
C LEU A 77 0.48 3.50 -1.76
N HIS A 78 0.83 3.05 -0.57
CA HIS A 78 2.19 2.61 -0.27
C HIS A 78 2.61 1.43 -1.16
N THR A 79 1.75 0.42 -1.32
CA THR A 79 2.02 -0.74 -2.19
C THR A 79 2.23 -0.32 -3.64
N ALA A 80 1.38 0.56 -4.17
CA ALA A 80 1.53 1.11 -5.52
C ALA A 80 2.85 1.84 -5.69
N SER A 81 3.23 2.67 -4.71
CA SER A 81 4.50 3.39 -4.76
C SER A 81 5.70 2.46 -4.79
N LEU A 82 5.66 1.36 -4.03
CA LEU A 82 6.74 0.36 -4.04
C LEU A 82 6.86 -0.34 -5.40
N VAL A 83 5.74 -0.68 -6.04
CA VAL A 83 5.75 -1.29 -7.37
C VAL A 83 6.33 -0.35 -8.42
N HIS A 84 5.94 0.92 -8.38
CA HIS A 84 6.48 1.94 -9.28
C HIS A 84 7.96 2.24 -9.02
N ASP A 85 8.36 2.35 -7.75
CA ASP A 85 9.75 2.62 -7.36
C ASP A 85 10.69 1.52 -7.84
N ASP A 86 10.27 0.26 -7.80
CA ASP A 86 11.07 -0.85 -8.31
C ASP A 86 11.35 -0.72 -9.81
N VAL A 87 10.43 -0.17 -10.59
CA VAL A 87 10.64 0.12 -12.01
C VAL A 87 11.64 1.28 -12.18
N VAL A 88 11.44 2.36 -11.43
CA VAL A 88 12.31 3.55 -11.48
C VAL A 88 13.74 3.23 -11.07
N ASP A 89 13.90 2.43 -10.01
CA ASP A 89 15.19 2.05 -9.44
C ASP A 89 15.81 0.83 -10.13
N GLU A 90 15.11 0.25 -11.11
CA GLU A 90 15.52 -0.98 -11.80
C GLU A 90 15.80 -2.15 -10.82
N SER A 91 15.04 -2.19 -9.72
CA SER A 91 15.18 -3.21 -8.69
C SER A 91 14.68 -4.56 -9.18
N VAL A 92 15.42 -5.62 -8.83
CA VAL A 92 15.06 -7.00 -9.22
C VAL A 92 14.44 -7.78 -8.07
N GLU A 93 14.53 -7.26 -6.85
CA GLU A 93 14.08 -7.95 -5.66
C GLU A 93 13.46 -6.96 -4.66
N ARG A 94 12.45 -7.44 -3.93
CA ARG A 94 11.82 -6.74 -2.81
C ARG A 94 11.41 -7.73 -1.74
N ARG A 95 11.88 -7.52 -0.49
CA ARG A 95 11.59 -8.39 0.67
C ARG A 95 11.89 -9.87 0.41
N GLY A 96 13.00 -10.16 -0.25
CA GLY A 96 13.42 -11.53 -0.53
C GLY A 96 12.68 -12.20 -1.69
N GLN A 97 11.82 -11.49 -2.41
CA GLN A 97 11.10 -11.99 -3.58
C GLN A 97 11.38 -11.13 -4.81
N ALA A 98 11.25 -11.72 -5.99
CA ALA A 98 11.41 -10.97 -7.22
C ALA A 98 10.40 -9.82 -7.30
N SER A 99 10.85 -8.66 -7.77
CA SER A 99 9.97 -7.52 -8.01
C SER A 99 8.99 -7.83 -9.15
N VAL A 100 7.89 -7.07 -9.23
CA VAL A 100 6.89 -7.25 -10.29
C VAL A 100 7.52 -7.05 -11.68
N ASN A 101 8.35 -6.01 -11.82
CA ASN A 101 9.03 -5.73 -13.09
C ASN A 101 10.04 -6.82 -13.47
N ALA A 102 10.70 -7.46 -12.52
CA ALA A 102 11.63 -8.58 -12.78
C ALA A 102 10.88 -9.86 -13.17
N THR A 103 9.74 -10.14 -12.56
CA THR A 103 8.94 -11.35 -12.82
C THR A 103 8.13 -11.24 -14.11
N TYR A 104 7.55 -10.09 -14.39
CA TYR A 104 6.69 -9.88 -15.57
C TYR A 104 7.37 -8.97 -16.59
N ASN A 105 7.31 -7.67 -16.43
CA ASN A 105 8.08 -6.63 -17.14
C ASN A 105 7.69 -5.25 -16.60
N ASN A 106 8.37 -4.21 -17.08
CA ASN A 106 8.13 -2.83 -16.64
C ASN A 106 6.73 -2.33 -17.01
N LYS A 107 6.21 -2.68 -18.18
CA LYS A 107 4.88 -2.25 -18.63
C LYS A 107 3.79 -2.80 -17.71
N VAL A 108 3.87 -4.08 -17.37
CA VAL A 108 2.94 -4.72 -16.44
C VAL A 108 3.04 -4.08 -15.07
N ALA A 109 4.24 -3.84 -14.57
CA ALA A 109 4.46 -3.23 -13.27
C ALA A 109 3.85 -1.83 -13.18
N VAL A 110 4.06 -0.99 -14.19
CA VAL A 110 3.47 0.37 -14.23
C VAL A 110 1.95 0.31 -14.21
N LEU A 111 1.35 -0.52 -15.05
CA LEU A 111 -0.12 -0.62 -15.17
C LEU A 111 -0.75 -1.22 -13.91
N VAL A 112 -0.13 -2.21 -13.30
CA VAL A 112 -0.61 -2.80 -12.05
C VAL A 112 -0.46 -1.81 -10.90
N GLY A 113 0.63 -1.06 -10.84
CA GLY A 113 0.78 0.04 -9.89
C GLY A 113 -0.33 1.08 -10.03
N ASP A 114 -0.69 1.45 -11.26
CA ASP A 114 -1.80 2.36 -11.54
C ASP A 114 -3.15 1.77 -11.08
N PHE A 115 -3.38 0.49 -11.32
CA PHE A 115 -4.57 -0.20 -10.83
C PHE A 115 -4.67 -0.15 -9.31
N ILE A 116 -3.56 -0.43 -8.61
CA ILE A 116 -3.52 -0.39 -7.14
C ILE A 116 -3.76 1.04 -6.63
N LEU A 117 -3.14 2.03 -7.27
CA LEU A 117 -3.35 3.44 -6.92
C LEU A 117 -4.82 3.85 -7.08
N SER A 118 -5.45 3.48 -8.19
CA SER A 118 -6.86 3.75 -8.42
C SER A 118 -7.75 3.06 -7.40
N THR A 119 -7.40 1.83 -7.00
CA THR A 119 -8.09 1.09 -5.94
C THR A 119 -7.94 1.80 -4.59
N ALA A 120 -6.77 2.38 -4.31
CA ALA A 120 -6.55 3.20 -3.13
C ALA A 120 -7.50 4.40 -3.09
N LEU A 121 -7.63 5.12 -4.19
CA LEU A 121 -8.55 6.25 -4.31
C LEU A 121 -10.00 5.82 -4.09
N LEU A 122 -10.39 4.68 -4.64
CA LEU A 122 -11.73 4.12 -4.46
C LEU A 122 -12.03 3.86 -2.97
N HIS A 123 -11.12 3.22 -2.26
CA HIS A 123 -11.29 2.95 -0.82
C HIS A 123 -11.36 4.24 0.01
N VAL A 124 -10.51 5.21 -0.29
CA VAL A 124 -10.55 6.51 0.41
C VAL A 124 -11.88 7.22 0.14
N SER A 125 -12.46 7.07 -1.05
CA SER A 125 -13.77 7.67 -1.36
C SER A 125 -14.89 7.12 -0.47
N TYR A 126 -14.78 5.88 -0.02
CA TYR A 126 -15.76 5.28 0.90
C TYR A 126 -15.70 5.87 2.31
N SER A 127 -14.69 6.66 2.63
CA SER A 127 -14.65 7.41 3.89
C SER A 127 -15.66 8.56 3.90
N HIS A 128 -16.09 9.02 2.73
CA HIS A 128 -16.94 10.21 2.55
C HIS A 128 -16.34 11.47 3.22
N SER A 129 -15.02 11.50 3.35
CA SER A 129 -14.27 12.61 3.95
C SER A 129 -13.35 13.26 2.92
N GLU A 130 -13.67 14.47 2.54
CA GLU A 130 -12.82 15.28 1.67
C GLU A 130 -11.43 15.49 2.29
N GLU A 131 -11.37 15.66 3.61
CA GLU A 131 -10.12 15.86 4.34
C GLU A 131 -9.20 14.64 4.21
N ILE A 132 -9.72 13.42 4.37
CA ILE A 132 -8.95 12.19 4.22
C ILE A 132 -8.44 12.04 2.78
N VAL A 133 -9.30 12.32 1.79
CA VAL A 133 -8.91 12.31 0.37
C VAL A 133 -7.77 13.29 0.12
N ARG A 134 -7.88 14.50 0.68
CA ARG A 134 -6.86 15.55 0.53
C ARG A 134 -5.52 15.11 1.13
N TYR A 135 -5.51 14.58 2.34
CA TYR A 135 -4.28 14.09 2.97
C TYR A 135 -3.61 12.98 2.18
N LEU A 136 -4.38 12.02 1.69
CA LEU A 136 -3.83 10.93 0.87
C LEU A 136 -3.24 11.46 -0.45
N ALA A 137 -3.94 12.38 -1.11
CA ALA A 137 -3.48 12.99 -2.35
C ALA A 137 -2.19 13.80 -2.14
N GLU A 138 -2.10 14.56 -1.06
CA GLU A 138 -0.89 15.30 -0.71
C GLU A 138 0.27 14.38 -0.39
N LEU A 139 0.03 13.27 0.31
CA LEU A 139 1.05 12.27 0.57
C LEU A 139 1.62 11.70 -0.74
N GLY A 140 0.76 11.38 -1.69
CA GLY A 140 1.18 10.93 -3.02
C GLY A 140 2.06 11.95 -3.75
N ARG A 141 1.72 13.23 -3.66
CA ARG A 141 2.53 14.32 -4.24
C ARG A 141 3.90 14.42 -3.58
N ILE A 142 3.96 14.32 -2.25
CA ILE A 142 5.22 14.39 -1.48
C ILE A 142 6.13 13.22 -1.86
N LEU A 143 5.59 12.01 -1.94
CA LEU A 143 6.36 10.82 -2.31
C LEU A 143 6.91 10.93 -3.74
N SER A 144 6.10 11.38 -4.70
CA SER A 144 6.52 11.55 -6.09
C SER A 144 7.57 12.64 -6.23
N ASN A 145 7.42 13.76 -5.53
CA ASN A 145 8.39 14.84 -5.53
C ASN A 145 9.73 14.40 -4.94
N GLY A 146 9.69 13.59 -3.87
CA GLY A 146 10.90 13.01 -3.26
C GLY A 146 11.67 12.15 -4.24
N GLU A 147 10.99 11.30 -5.00
CA GLU A 147 11.62 10.46 -6.03
C GLU A 147 12.24 11.29 -7.16
N ILE A 148 11.55 12.34 -7.62
CA ILE A 148 12.08 13.25 -8.64
C ILE A 148 13.34 13.96 -8.14
N LEU A 149 13.34 14.44 -6.90
CA LEU A 149 14.51 15.08 -6.29
C LEU A 149 15.69 14.11 -6.19
N GLN A 150 15.45 12.87 -5.83
CA GLN A 150 16.48 11.83 -5.76
C GLN A 150 17.11 11.59 -7.13
N LEU A 151 16.31 11.44 -8.18
CA LEU A 151 16.79 11.28 -9.56
C LEU A 151 17.62 12.49 -10.01
N ASN A 152 17.19 13.69 -9.69
CA ASN A 152 17.90 14.91 -10.02
C ASN A 152 19.27 14.98 -9.31
N SER A 153 19.34 14.56 -8.06
CA SER A 153 20.62 14.50 -7.32
C SER A 153 21.59 13.52 -7.94
N ILE A 154 21.14 12.35 -8.33
CA ILE A 154 21.97 11.34 -9.02
C ILE A 154 22.52 11.91 -10.33
N SER A 155 21.67 12.56 -11.14
CA SER A 155 22.10 13.17 -12.41
C SER A 155 23.12 14.28 -12.25
N ASN A 156 23.16 14.96 -11.12
CA ASN A 156 24.11 16.03 -10.86
C ASN A 156 25.48 15.52 -10.36
N GLU A 157 25.56 14.26 -9.94
CA GLU A 157 26.81 13.62 -9.50
C GLU A 157 27.56 12.93 -10.66
N GLU A 158 26.95 12.74 -11.81
CA GLU A 158 27.54 12.23 -13.03
C GLU A 158 28.14 13.41 -13.86
#